data_aaa3fab281f2ab57d3bc15be0f6af5d9
#
_entry.id   aaa3fab281f2ab57d3bc15be0f6af5d9
#
_cell.length_a   1.000
_cell.length_b   1.000
_cell.length_c   1.000
_cell.angle_alpha   90.00
_cell.angle_beta   90.00
_cell.angle_gamma   90.00
#
_symmetry.space_group_name_H-M   'P 1'
#
loop_
_entity.id
_entity.type
_entity.pdbx_description
1 polymer ?
#
loop_
_entity_poly.entity_id
_entity_poly.type
_entity_poly.pdbx_seq_one_letter_code
_entity_poly.pdbx_strand_id
1 'polypeptide(L)'
;MKQKKHLWRIGLMDPRNLAKEVHVYGYNFSWKTHLSLIVCSLLGMGAIGVVFHLNAVYFAVTVIAVVVMLPIFVLTMYKRMYEQKRFGDVTTYLEQMLYAYQKEGKVLSALKETAMIFDSGQMREHIDRAIAYIETGVSSTERGFTAEGLAIIEEAYECVKIHTVHDTLLSIDQHGGNVDGSIILLLEDLEVWKRRGYKLQAQKKQQHTDNIISIIVATALCAIALYVIDGMRDLFPSVAVSTSIMKLPLIQLTSFVFLLWELWVLARSFRSMSSDWLQSGEIKDAEYLLHCYDHTAPYPGVESVLQALKQRGYALA
;
A
#
# COMPACT_ATOMS: atom_id res chain seq x y z
N MET A 1 -11.76 18.10 -10.59
CA MET A 1 -11.28 16.94 -9.85
C MET A 1 -11.04 17.16 -8.33
N LYS A 2 -10.55 18.33 -7.87
CA LYS A 2 -10.30 18.60 -6.42
C LYS A 2 -11.57 18.61 -5.55
N GLN A 3 -12.70 19.08 -6.04
CA GLN A 3 -13.97 19.18 -5.29
C GLN A 3 -14.60 17.80 -5.00
N LYS A 4 -14.47 16.82 -5.92
CA LYS A 4 -14.91 15.43 -5.68
C LYS A 4 -14.12 14.72 -4.57
N LYS A 5 -12.83 15.03 -4.41
CA LYS A 5 -11.99 14.44 -3.34
C LYS A 5 -12.38 14.92 -1.93
N HIS A 6 -12.92 16.12 -1.80
CA HIS A 6 -13.31 16.67 -0.48
C HIS A 6 -14.65 16.08 0.00
N LEU A 7 -15.63 15.98 -0.90
CA LEU A 7 -16.93 15.35 -0.62
C LEU A 7 -16.79 13.85 -0.30
N TRP A 8 -15.85 13.18 -0.95
CA TRP A 8 -15.55 11.76 -0.69
C TRP A 8 -15.04 11.52 0.76
N ARG A 9 -14.22 12.44 1.31
CA ARG A 9 -13.73 12.34 2.70
C ARG A 9 -14.83 12.50 3.75
N ILE A 10 -15.82 13.35 3.50
CA ILE A 10 -16.96 13.52 4.41
C ILE A 10 -17.89 12.31 4.35
N GLY A 11 -18.08 11.72 3.18
CA GLY A 11 -18.85 10.48 3.01
C GLY A 11 -18.26 9.26 3.72
N LEU A 12 -16.95 9.22 3.96
CA LEU A 12 -16.27 8.14 4.70
C LEU A 12 -16.53 8.15 6.21
N MET A 13 -17.04 9.23 6.76
CA MET A 13 -17.47 9.27 8.18
C MET A 13 -18.76 8.47 8.41
N ASP A 14 -19.55 8.23 7.37
CA ASP A 14 -20.69 7.31 7.46
C ASP A 14 -20.17 5.85 7.44
N PRO A 15 -20.41 5.07 8.51
CA PRO A 15 -19.95 3.68 8.60
C PRO A 15 -20.46 2.78 7.49
N ARG A 16 -21.60 3.12 6.89
CA ARG A 16 -22.17 2.37 5.76
C ARG A 16 -21.35 2.58 4.49
N ASN A 17 -20.90 3.80 4.26
CA ASN A 17 -20.05 4.12 3.11
C ASN A 17 -18.64 3.56 3.31
N LEU A 18 -18.09 3.64 4.52
CA LEU A 18 -16.81 3.01 4.86
C LEU A 18 -16.86 1.49 4.65
N ALA A 19 -17.95 0.83 5.09
CA ALA A 19 -18.12 -0.59 4.88
C ALA A 19 -18.20 -0.96 3.38
N LYS A 20 -18.88 -0.16 2.56
CA LYS A 20 -18.92 -0.35 1.10
C LYS A 20 -17.53 -0.21 0.46
N GLU A 21 -16.77 0.82 0.85
CA GLU A 21 -15.41 1.02 0.34
C GLU A 21 -14.47 -0.13 0.76
N VAL A 22 -14.57 -0.62 1.99
CA VAL A 22 -13.79 -1.77 2.45
C VAL A 22 -14.22 -3.06 1.73
N HIS A 23 -15.51 -3.20 1.43
CA HIS A 23 -16.03 -4.35 0.68
C HIS A 23 -15.50 -4.43 -0.76
N VAL A 24 -15.20 -3.28 -1.39
CA VAL A 24 -14.53 -3.24 -2.71
C VAL A 24 -13.18 -3.97 -2.67
N TYR A 25 -12.49 -3.97 -1.53
CA TYR A 25 -11.24 -4.73 -1.33
C TYR A 25 -11.45 -6.21 -0.94
N GLY A 26 -12.70 -6.70 -0.95
CA GLY A 26 -13.02 -8.09 -0.60
C GLY A 26 -13.02 -8.40 0.89
N TYR A 27 -13.02 -7.39 1.77
CA TYR A 27 -13.05 -7.57 3.22
C TYR A 27 -14.42 -7.22 3.80
N ASN A 28 -14.85 -7.98 4.81
CA ASN A 28 -16.07 -7.69 5.57
C ASN A 28 -15.73 -6.75 6.73
N PHE A 29 -16.28 -5.54 6.67
CA PHE A 29 -16.17 -4.54 7.71
C PHE A 29 -17.53 -4.32 8.37
N SER A 30 -17.68 -4.77 9.61
CA SER A 30 -18.97 -4.69 10.31
C SER A 30 -19.09 -3.39 11.10
N TRP A 31 -20.33 -2.95 11.32
CA TRP A 31 -20.64 -1.84 12.24
C TRP A 31 -20.05 -2.04 13.66
N LYS A 32 -20.06 -3.30 14.15
CA LYS A 32 -19.49 -3.63 15.46
C LYS A 32 -17.99 -3.34 15.53
N THR A 33 -17.25 -3.68 14.48
CA THR A 33 -15.81 -3.40 14.37
C THR A 33 -15.54 -1.89 14.37
N HIS A 34 -16.37 -1.12 13.63
CA HIS A 34 -16.24 0.33 13.60
C HIS A 34 -16.50 0.97 14.97
N LEU A 35 -17.57 0.56 15.64
CA LEU A 35 -17.89 1.04 16.99
C LEU A 35 -16.79 0.68 17.99
N SER A 36 -16.27 -0.54 17.94
CA SER A 36 -15.16 -0.98 18.81
C SER A 36 -13.90 -0.11 18.59
N LEU A 37 -13.55 0.22 17.36
CA LEU A 37 -12.42 1.10 17.06
C LEU A 37 -12.63 2.52 17.60
N ILE A 38 -13.84 3.07 17.46
CA ILE A 38 -14.17 4.38 18.03
C ILE A 38 -14.04 4.35 19.56
N VAL A 39 -14.63 3.36 20.21
CA VAL A 39 -14.57 3.24 21.68
C VAL A 39 -13.13 3.09 22.16
N CYS A 40 -12.34 2.21 21.55
CA CYS A 40 -10.93 2.04 21.89
C CYS A 40 -10.12 3.35 21.69
N SER A 41 -10.37 4.08 20.60
CA SER A 41 -9.69 5.35 20.34
C SER A 41 -10.08 6.44 21.35
N LEU A 42 -11.36 6.51 21.75
CA LEU A 42 -11.84 7.43 22.78
C LEU A 42 -11.27 7.11 24.16
N LEU A 43 -11.17 5.83 24.51
CA LEU A 43 -10.54 5.41 25.77
C LEU A 43 -9.05 5.76 25.80
N GLY A 44 -8.33 5.50 24.72
CA GLY A 44 -6.92 5.89 24.59
C GLY A 44 -6.72 7.40 24.70
N MET A 45 -7.56 8.18 24.01
CA MET A 45 -7.52 9.64 24.11
C MET A 45 -7.91 10.15 25.48
N GLY A 46 -8.87 9.51 26.17
CA GLY A 46 -9.24 9.81 27.53
C GLY A 46 -8.04 9.65 28.48
N ALA A 47 -7.30 8.54 28.35
CA ALA A 47 -6.08 8.31 29.14
C ALA A 47 -5.01 9.39 28.89
N ILE A 48 -4.75 9.74 27.63
CA ILE A 48 -3.83 10.82 27.24
C ILE A 48 -4.29 12.17 27.81
N GLY A 49 -5.58 12.50 27.69
CA GLY A 49 -6.14 13.75 28.23
C GLY A 49 -5.98 13.89 29.75
N VAL A 50 -6.11 12.78 30.49
CA VAL A 50 -5.88 12.76 31.95
C VAL A 50 -4.39 12.93 32.26
N VAL A 51 -3.50 12.20 31.57
CA VAL A 51 -2.04 12.27 31.78
C VAL A 51 -1.48 13.66 31.53
N PHE A 52 -1.94 14.31 30.44
CA PHE A 52 -1.49 15.64 30.04
C PHE A 52 -2.30 16.78 30.71
N HIS A 53 -3.30 16.47 31.54
CA HIS A 53 -4.20 17.43 32.16
C HIS A 53 -4.77 18.47 31.19
N LEU A 54 -5.11 18.05 29.95
CA LEU A 54 -5.57 18.95 28.89
C LEU A 54 -6.86 19.68 29.29
N ASN A 55 -6.92 20.97 28.95
CA ASN A 55 -8.15 21.72 29.05
C ASN A 55 -9.23 21.11 28.15
N ALA A 56 -10.49 21.19 28.58
CA ALA A 56 -11.63 20.61 27.86
C ALA A 56 -11.69 21.03 26.38
N VAL A 57 -11.30 22.26 26.03
CA VAL A 57 -11.27 22.74 24.66
C VAL A 57 -10.21 22.02 23.83
N TYR A 58 -8.97 21.94 24.29
CA TYR A 58 -7.88 21.27 23.61
C TYR A 58 -8.13 19.76 23.51
N PHE A 59 -8.66 19.16 24.57
CA PHE A 59 -9.07 17.77 24.56
C PHE A 59 -10.15 17.49 23.51
N ALA A 60 -11.22 18.30 23.46
CA ALA A 60 -12.28 18.15 22.48
C ALA A 60 -11.76 18.25 21.04
N VAL A 61 -10.89 19.21 20.75
CA VAL A 61 -10.29 19.38 19.41
C VAL A 61 -9.45 18.17 19.03
N THR A 62 -8.65 17.62 19.97
CA THR A 62 -7.81 16.44 19.71
C THR A 62 -8.67 15.20 19.47
N VAL A 63 -9.73 15.01 20.25
CA VAL A 63 -10.69 13.90 20.05
C VAL A 63 -11.36 14.00 18.68
N ILE A 64 -11.81 15.18 18.29
CA ILE A 64 -12.40 15.41 16.96
C ILE A 64 -11.39 15.07 15.86
N ALA A 65 -10.14 15.49 16.00
CA ALA A 65 -9.09 15.19 15.02
C ALA A 65 -8.85 13.68 14.89
N VAL A 66 -8.81 12.93 15.99
CA VAL A 66 -8.66 11.46 15.97
C VAL A 66 -9.86 10.79 15.32
N VAL A 67 -11.09 11.17 15.70
CA VAL A 67 -12.31 10.58 15.11
C VAL A 67 -12.39 10.83 13.60
N VAL A 68 -12.00 12.02 13.13
CA VAL A 68 -11.97 12.35 11.69
C VAL A 68 -10.89 11.55 10.95
N MET A 69 -9.75 11.27 11.60
CA MET A 69 -8.65 10.49 11.00
C MET A 69 -8.92 8.98 10.98
N LEU A 70 -9.74 8.45 11.89
CA LEU A 70 -9.98 7.02 12.08
C LEU A 70 -10.46 6.31 10.81
N PRO A 71 -11.47 6.78 10.05
CA PRO A 71 -11.91 6.12 8.82
C PRO A 71 -10.82 6.11 7.74
N ILE A 72 -9.95 7.11 7.70
CA ILE A 72 -8.82 7.16 6.78
C ILE A 72 -7.79 6.07 7.14
N PHE A 73 -7.52 5.86 8.43
CA PHE A 73 -6.63 4.80 8.89
C PHE A 73 -7.18 3.41 8.54
N VAL A 74 -8.46 3.19 8.81
CA VAL A 74 -9.13 1.92 8.50
C VAL A 74 -9.02 1.61 7.01
N LEU A 75 -9.42 2.56 6.15
CA LEU A 75 -9.36 2.37 4.70
C LEU A 75 -7.93 2.10 4.20
N THR A 76 -6.96 2.85 4.70
CA THR A 76 -5.55 2.67 4.32
C THR A 76 -5.02 1.30 4.75
N MET A 77 -5.43 0.80 5.92
CA MET A 77 -5.06 -0.52 6.42
C MET A 77 -5.62 -1.63 5.52
N TYR A 78 -6.91 -1.57 5.17
CA TYR A 78 -7.54 -2.57 4.30
C TYR A 78 -7.01 -2.51 2.88
N LYS A 79 -6.80 -1.32 2.33
CA LYS A 79 -6.13 -1.15 1.03
C LYS A 79 -4.76 -1.83 1.02
N ARG A 80 -3.97 -1.62 2.07
CA ARG A 80 -2.66 -2.27 2.21
C ARG A 80 -2.74 -3.79 2.24
N MET A 81 -3.67 -4.35 3.03
CA MET A 81 -3.87 -5.81 3.09
C MET A 81 -4.25 -6.37 1.72
N TYR A 82 -5.12 -5.65 1.00
CA TYR A 82 -5.51 -6.01 -0.35
C TYR A 82 -4.31 -6.00 -1.32
N GLU A 83 -3.53 -4.93 -1.33
CA GLU A 83 -2.35 -4.81 -2.19
C GLU A 83 -1.27 -5.88 -1.87
N GLN A 84 -1.08 -6.22 -0.59
CA GLN A 84 -0.19 -7.30 -0.21
C GLN A 84 -0.66 -8.66 -0.72
N LYS A 85 -1.97 -8.94 -0.60
CA LYS A 85 -2.57 -10.16 -1.12
C LYS A 85 -2.44 -10.21 -2.65
N ARG A 86 -2.79 -9.11 -3.32
CA ARG A 86 -2.70 -8.96 -4.77
C ARG A 86 -1.27 -9.21 -5.29
N PHE A 87 -0.25 -8.67 -4.60
CA PHE A 87 1.15 -8.93 -4.92
C PHE A 87 1.52 -10.40 -4.75
N GLY A 88 1.07 -11.05 -3.66
CA GLY A 88 1.25 -12.47 -3.43
C GLY A 88 0.59 -13.32 -4.52
N ASP A 89 -0.66 -13.02 -4.87
CA ASP A 89 -1.40 -13.74 -5.92
C ASP A 89 -0.69 -13.62 -7.28
N VAL A 90 -0.23 -12.41 -7.65
CA VAL A 90 0.50 -12.17 -8.90
C VAL A 90 1.83 -12.91 -8.94
N THR A 91 2.62 -12.85 -7.85
CA THR A 91 3.91 -13.56 -7.80
C THR A 91 3.74 -15.07 -7.90
N THR A 92 2.73 -15.63 -7.22
CA THR A 92 2.40 -17.05 -7.28
C THR A 92 1.92 -17.43 -8.69
N TYR A 93 1.04 -16.62 -9.27
CA TYR A 93 0.54 -16.85 -10.62
C TYR A 93 1.67 -16.91 -11.65
N LEU A 94 2.55 -15.92 -11.67
CA LEU A 94 3.66 -15.85 -12.64
C LEU A 94 4.64 -17.02 -12.47
N GLU A 95 4.98 -17.35 -11.23
CA GLU A 95 5.89 -18.46 -10.94
C GLU A 95 5.31 -19.80 -11.41
N GLN A 96 4.05 -20.06 -11.09
CA GLN A 96 3.38 -21.30 -11.45
C GLN A 96 3.10 -21.39 -12.95
N MET A 97 2.73 -20.26 -13.57
CA MET A 97 2.52 -20.20 -15.02
C MET A 97 3.79 -20.54 -15.80
N LEU A 98 4.96 -20.04 -15.35
CA LEU A 98 6.25 -20.34 -15.97
C LEU A 98 6.64 -21.81 -15.80
N TYR A 99 6.48 -22.39 -14.60
CA TYR A 99 6.75 -23.81 -14.39
C TYR A 99 5.79 -24.73 -15.15
N ALA A 100 4.50 -24.38 -15.14
CA ALA A 100 3.50 -25.14 -15.88
C ALA A 100 3.77 -25.09 -17.40
N TYR A 101 4.15 -23.91 -17.92
CA TYR A 101 4.50 -23.79 -19.33
C TYR A 101 5.77 -24.56 -19.71
N GLN A 102 6.79 -24.55 -18.84
CA GLN A 102 8.01 -25.36 -19.06
C GLN A 102 7.69 -26.85 -19.21
N LYS A 103 6.71 -27.33 -18.44
CA LYS A 103 6.29 -28.72 -18.43
C LYS A 103 5.38 -29.08 -19.61
N GLU A 104 4.37 -28.23 -19.87
CA GLU A 104 3.28 -28.51 -20.82
C GLU A 104 3.57 -28.02 -22.25
N GLY A 105 4.41 -26.99 -22.39
CA GLY A 105 4.77 -26.40 -23.69
C GLY A 105 3.64 -25.65 -24.38
N LYS A 106 2.48 -25.45 -23.74
CA LYS A 106 1.30 -24.75 -24.29
C LYS A 106 0.66 -23.83 -23.27
N VAL A 107 0.33 -22.61 -23.66
CA VAL A 107 -0.27 -21.58 -22.79
C VAL A 107 -1.56 -22.05 -22.12
N LEU A 108 -2.49 -22.64 -22.88
CA LEU A 108 -3.77 -23.10 -22.34
C LEU A 108 -3.59 -24.22 -21.29
N SER A 109 -2.72 -25.18 -21.53
CA SER A 109 -2.44 -26.26 -20.57
C SER A 109 -1.77 -25.73 -19.31
N ALA A 110 -0.82 -24.80 -19.46
CA ALA A 110 -0.17 -24.13 -18.34
C ALA A 110 -1.16 -23.31 -17.51
N LEU A 111 -2.09 -22.59 -18.13
CA LEU A 111 -3.16 -21.87 -17.40
C LEU A 111 -4.04 -22.82 -16.58
N LYS A 112 -4.44 -23.96 -17.18
CA LYS A 112 -5.25 -24.97 -16.48
C LYS A 112 -4.53 -25.54 -15.25
N GLU A 113 -3.24 -25.84 -15.37
CA GLU A 113 -2.43 -26.34 -14.26
C GLU A 113 -2.25 -25.24 -13.20
N THR A 114 -1.95 -24.00 -13.61
CA THR A 114 -1.84 -22.85 -12.71
C THR A 114 -3.16 -22.59 -11.95
N ALA A 115 -4.30 -22.72 -12.63
CA ALA A 115 -5.61 -22.57 -12.01
C ALA A 115 -5.81 -23.52 -10.81
N MET A 116 -5.28 -24.75 -10.87
CA MET A 116 -5.47 -25.74 -9.79
C MET A 116 -4.80 -25.35 -8.47
N ILE A 117 -3.82 -24.42 -8.50
CA ILE A 117 -3.10 -23.97 -7.32
C ILE A 117 -3.92 -22.97 -6.51
N PHE A 118 -4.82 -22.23 -7.17
CA PHE A 118 -5.69 -21.27 -6.52
C PHE A 118 -7.02 -21.95 -6.14
N ASP A 119 -7.26 -22.14 -4.84
CA ASP A 119 -8.49 -22.77 -4.33
C ASP A 119 -9.73 -21.93 -4.66
N SER A 120 -9.68 -20.62 -4.34
CA SER A 120 -10.77 -19.67 -4.61
C SER A 120 -10.26 -18.23 -4.53
N GLY A 121 -10.95 -17.29 -5.19
CA GLY A 121 -10.64 -15.87 -5.13
C GLY A 121 -10.56 -15.21 -6.50
N GLN A 122 -10.24 -13.92 -6.50
CA GLN A 122 -10.25 -13.10 -7.71
C GLN A 122 -9.30 -13.63 -8.79
N MET A 123 -8.08 -14.05 -8.40
CA MET A 123 -7.10 -14.61 -9.36
C MET A 123 -7.67 -15.85 -10.05
N ARG A 124 -8.26 -16.78 -9.29
CA ARG A 124 -8.88 -17.99 -9.84
C ARG A 124 -9.98 -17.64 -10.84
N GLU A 125 -10.87 -16.70 -10.50
CA GLU A 125 -11.94 -16.28 -11.41
C GLU A 125 -11.41 -15.69 -12.72
N HIS A 126 -10.35 -14.88 -12.65
CA HIS A 126 -9.75 -14.30 -13.85
C HIS A 126 -9.06 -15.36 -14.72
N ILE A 127 -8.38 -16.33 -14.10
CA ILE A 127 -7.77 -17.46 -14.82
C ILE A 127 -8.86 -18.32 -15.47
N ASP A 128 -9.93 -18.66 -14.75
CA ASP A 128 -11.02 -19.47 -15.28
C ASP A 128 -11.75 -18.76 -16.44
N ARG A 129 -11.94 -17.43 -16.39
CA ARG A 129 -12.47 -16.62 -17.48
C ARG A 129 -11.53 -16.62 -18.69
N ALA A 130 -10.22 -16.49 -18.47
CA ALA A 130 -9.23 -16.55 -19.51
C ALA A 130 -9.23 -17.92 -20.21
N ILE A 131 -9.26 -19.01 -19.46
CA ILE A 131 -9.36 -20.37 -19.97
C ILE A 131 -10.63 -20.54 -20.82
N ALA A 132 -11.79 -20.16 -20.27
CA ALA A 132 -13.07 -20.25 -20.96
C ALA A 132 -13.05 -19.46 -22.29
N TYR A 133 -12.45 -18.27 -22.30
CA TYR A 133 -12.31 -17.47 -23.51
C TYR A 133 -11.43 -18.15 -24.55
N ILE A 134 -10.25 -18.65 -24.15
CA ILE A 134 -9.32 -19.35 -25.05
C ILE A 134 -9.95 -20.62 -25.63
N GLU A 135 -10.75 -21.35 -24.83
CA GLU A 135 -11.44 -22.56 -25.26
C GLU A 135 -12.54 -22.29 -26.31
N THR A 136 -13.11 -21.10 -26.36
CA THR A 136 -14.06 -20.73 -27.42
C THR A 136 -13.42 -20.72 -28.80
N GLY A 137 -12.08 -20.50 -28.89
CA GLY A 137 -11.34 -20.44 -30.14
C GLY A 137 -11.72 -19.27 -31.05
N VAL A 138 -12.53 -18.32 -30.56
CA VAL A 138 -13.00 -17.16 -31.34
C VAL A 138 -12.15 -15.95 -30.96
N SER A 139 -11.50 -15.36 -31.96
CA SER A 139 -10.73 -14.12 -31.78
C SER A 139 -11.49 -12.95 -32.36
N SER A 140 -11.51 -11.83 -31.61
CA SER A 140 -12.08 -10.56 -32.10
C SER A 140 -11.03 -9.65 -32.74
N THR A 141 -9.74 -9.95 -32.56
CA THR A 141 -8.62 -9.13 -33.04
C THR A 141 -7.55 -9.97 -33.77
N GLU A 142 -6.63 -9.30 -34.44
CA GLU A 142 -5.49 -9.92 -35.13
C GLU A 142 -4.48 -10.59 -34.18
N ARG A 143 -4.56 -10.29 -32.87
CA ARG A 143 -3.65 -10.82 -31.82
C ARG A 143 -3.89 -12.31 -31.52
N GLY A 144 -5.05 -12.83 -31.90
CA GLY A 144 -5.42 -14.22 -31.64
C GLY A 144 -6.07 -14.44 -30.26
N PHE A 145 -6.88 -15.50 -30.20
CA PHE A 145 -7.73 -15.84 -29.04
C PHE A 145 -6.93 -16.09 -27.74
N THR A 146 -5.70 -16.61 -27.82
CA THR A 146 -4.84 -16.83 -26.64
C THR A 146 -4.40 -15.51 -26.02
N ALA A 147 -3.98 -14.54 -26.86
CA ALA A 147 -3.57 -13.22 -26.36
C ALA A 147 -4.75 -12.44 -25.75
N GLU A 148 -5.94 -12.53 -26.35
CA GLU A 148 -7.14 -11.90 -25.82
C GLU A 148 -7.58 -12.52 -24.47
N GLY A 149 -7.45 -13.85 -24.35
CA GLY A 149 -7.72 -14.53 -23.08
C GLY A 149 -6.75 -14.10 -21.97
N LEU A 150 -5.46 -13.99 -22.26
CA LEU A 150 -4.46 -13.50 -21.30
C LEU A 150 -4.67 -12.03 -20.94
N ALA A 151 -5.16 -11.20 -21.85
CA ALA A 151 -5.47 -9.79 -21.60
C ALA A 151 -6.51 -9.61 -20.49
N ILE A 152 -7.42 -10.57 -20.26
CA ILE A 152 -8.38 -10.54 -19.16
C ILE A 152 -7.66 -10.47 -17.80
N ILE A 153 -6.54 -11.21 -17.65
CA ILE A 153 -5.75 -11.23 -16.44
C ILE A 153 -4.90 -9.94 -16.34
N GLU A 154 -4.35 -9.47 -17.45
CA GLU A 154 -3.55 -8.24 -17.53
C GLU A 154 -4.34 -7.01 -17.14
N GLU A 155 -5.57 -6.86 -17.66
CA GLU A 155 -6.47 -5.75 -17.34
C GLU A 155 -6.90 -5.77 -15.86
N ALA A 156 -7.10 -6.96 -15.29
CA ALA A 156 -7.51 -7.08 -13.90
C ALA A 156 -6.42 -6.66 -12.91
N TYR A 157 -5.16 -6.92 -13.24
CA TYR A 157 -4.03 -6.68 -12.32
C TYR A 157 -3.18 -5.47 -12.69
N GLU A 158 -3.28 -4.93 -13.92
CA GLU A 158 -2.52 -3.76 -14.41
C GLU A 158 -1.01 -3.84 -14.07
N CYS A 159 -0.43 -5.04 -14.21
CA CYS A 159 0.95 -5.32 -13.83
C CYS A 159 1.81 -5.53 -15.08
N VAL A 160 2.82 -4.68 -15.25
CA VAL A 160 3.75 -4.77 -16.39
C VAL A 160 4.45 -6.12 -16.44
N LYS A 161 4.75 -6.72 -15.29
CA LYS A 161 5.42 -8.02 -15.22
C LYS A 161 4.56 -9.16 -15.78
N ILE A 162 3.23 -9.14 -15.53
CA ILE A 162 2.28 -10.09 -16.13
C ILE A 162 2.34 -9.96 -17.65
N HIS A 163 2.22 -8.72 -18.15
CA HIS A 163 2.24 -8.45 -19.58
C HIS A 163 3.54 -8.93 -20.24
N THR A 164 4.71 -8.63 -19.63
CA THR A 164 6.01 -9.08 -20.16
C THR A 164 6.11 -10.60 -20.24
N VAL A 165 5.65 -11.31 -19.19
CA VAL A 165 5.68 -12.78 -19.17
C VAL A 165 4.71 -13.34 -20.24
N HIS A 166 3.49 -12.83 -20.31
CA HIS A 166 2.50 -13.26 -21.30
C HIS A 166 3.00 -13.05 -22.74
N ASP A 167 3.52 -11.87 -23.06
CA ASP A 167 4.06 -11.58 -24.40
C ASP A 167 5.21 -12.52 -24.76
N THR A 168 6.09 -12.82 -23.79
CA THR A 168 7.20 -13.76 -24.04
C THR A 168 6.68 -15.17 -24.28
N LEU A 169 5.73 -15.66 -23.45
CA LEU A 169 5.13 -16.98 -23.62
C LEU A 169 4.39 -17.10 -24.98
N LEU A 170 3.63 -16.07 -25.35
CA LEU A 170 2.96 -16.02 -26.65
C LEU A 170 3.95 -16.03 -27.83
N SER A 171 5.06 -15.27 -27.69
CA SER A 171 6.10 -15.25 -28.72
C SER A 171 6.77 -16.62 -28.88
N ILE A 172 7.02 -17.33 -27.78
CA ILE A 172 7.58 -18.68 -27.79
C ILE A 172 6.58 -19.67 -28.43
N ASP A 173 5.30 -19.57 -28.07
CA ASP A 173 4.24 -20.45 -28.58
C ASP A 173 4.02 -20.28 -30.08
N GLN A 174 4.16 -19.06 -30.60
CA GLN A 174 3.96 -18.74 -32.02
C GLN A 174 5.17 -19.00 -32.92
N HIS A 175 6.36 -18.66 -32.42
CA HIS A 175 7.58 -18.69 -33.25
C HIS A 175 8.52 -19.86 -32.90
N GLY A 176 8.26 -20.57 -31.82
CA GLY A 176 9.20 -21.55 -31.30
C GLY A 176 10.43 -20.88 -30.68
N GLY A 177 11.39 -21.65 -30.28
CA GLY A 177 12.66 -21.15 -29.76
C GLY A 177 13.21 -22.02 -28.62
N ASN A 178 14.25 -21.53 -27.97
CA ASN A 178 14.82 -22.17 -26.77
C ASN A 178 13.91 -21.88 -25.55
N VAL A 179 12.89 -22.70 -25.37
CA VAL A 179 11.90 -22.58 -24.30
C VAL A 179 12.55 -22.54 -22.94
N ASP A 180 13.43 -23.51 -22.64
CA ASP A 180 14.07 -23.65 -21.34
C ASP A 180 14.94 -22.44 -20.97
N GLY A 181 15.75 -21.97 -21.90
CA GLY A 181 16.59 -20.79 -21.68
C GLY A 181 15.79 -19.52 -21.41
N SER A 182 14.72 -19.30 -22.15
CA SER A 182 13.84 -18.13 -21.98
C SER A 182 13.08 -18.18 -20.65
N ILE A 183 12.59 -19.34 -20.25
CA ILE A 183 11.87 -19.51 -18.98
C ILE A 183 12.79 -19.32 -17.79
N ILE A 184 14.02 -19.85 -17.84
CA ILE A 184 15.01 -19.66 -16.76
C ILE A 184 15.29 -18.18 -16.54
N LEU A 185 15.50 -17.41 -17.62
CA LEU A 185 15.72 -15.97 -17.53
C LEU A 185 14.51 -15.22 -16.96
N LEU A 186 13.28 -15.61 -17.35
CA LEU A 186 12.07 -15.03 -16.80
C LEU A 186 11.90 -15.36 -15.30
N LEU A 187 12.24 -16.59 -14.89
CA LEU A 187 12.20 -16.99 -13.47
C LEU A 187 13.23 -16.23 -12.63
N GLU A 188 14.45 -16.06 -13.13
CA GLU A 188 15.48 -15.23 -12.45
C GLU A 188 15.02 -13.77 -12.29
N ASP A 189 14.50 -13.18 -13.35
CA ASP A 189 14.00 -11.82 -13.33
C ASP A 189 12.78 -11.67 -12.40
N LEU A 190 11.87 -12.66 -12.41
CA LEU A 190 10.74 -12.73 -11.47
C LEU A 190 11.21 -12.84 -10.02
N GLU A 191 12.22 -13.67 -9.75
CA GLU A 191 12.75 -13.82 -8.39
C GLU A 191 13.40 -12.51 -7.89
N VAL A 192 14.16 -11.83 -8.73
CA VAL A 192 14.74 -10.51 -8.41
C VAL A 192 13.64 -9.50 -8.11
N TRP A 193 12.60 -9.43 -8.94
CA TRP A 193 11.46 -8.53 -8.74
C TRP A 193 10.69 -8.86 -7.44
N LYS A 194 10.39 -10.12 -7.19
CA LYS A 194 9.74 -10.64 -5.97
C LYS A 194 10.56 -10.27 -4.72
N ARG A 195 11.87 -10.51 -4.76
CA ARG A 195 12.79 -10.19 -3.66
C ARG A 195 12.85 -8.68 -3.36
N ARG A 196 12.88 -7.84 -4.40
CA ARG A 196 12.81 -6.37 -4.25
C ARG A 196 11.48 -5.94 -3.62
N GLY A 197 10.36 -6.47 -4.09
CA GLY A 197 9.03 -6.20 -3.54
C GLY A 197 8.93 -6.52 -2.06
N TYR A 198 9.34 -7.72 -1.64
CA TYR A 198 9.34 -8.12 -0.23
C TYR A 198 10.31 -7.29 0.62
N LYS A 199 11.49 -6.95 0.10
CA LYS A 199 12.44 -6.06 0.79
C LYS A 199 11.84 -4.68 1.04
N LEU A 200 11.20 -4.09 0.05
CA LEU A 200 10.51 -2.80 0.20
C LEU A 200 9.35 -2.88 1.20
N GLN A 201 8.57 -3.97 1.18
CA GLN A 201 7.52 -4.19 2.18
C GLN A 201 8.08 -4.28 3.60
N ALA A 202 9.17 -5.05 3.78
CA ALA A 202 9.84 -5.18 5.07
C ALA A 202 10.39 -3.84 5.57
N GLN A 203 11.06 -3.07 4.72
CA GLN A 203 11.58 -1.75 5.06
C GLN A 203 10.48 -0.77 5.46
N LYS A 204 9.37 -0.72 4.71
CA LYS A 204 8.22 0.14 5.05
C LYS A 204 7.54 -0.29 6.35
N LYS A 205 7.41 -1.61 6.57
CA LYS A 205 6.87 -2.14 7.83
C LYS A 205 7.77 -1.76 9.01
N GLN A 206 9.07 -1.91 8.87
CA GLN A 206 10.05 -1.52 9.89
C GLN A 206 9.96 -0.03 10.17
N GLN A 207 10.02 0.83 9.15
CA GLN A 207 9.89 2.28 9.31
C GLN A 207 8.59 2.68 10.04
N HIS A 208 7.48 2.00 9.74
CA HIS A 208 6.22 2.25 10.44
C HIS A 208 6.29 1.84 11.90
N THR A 209 6.87 0.67 12.20
CA THR A 209 7.07 0.20 13.57
C THR A 209 7.96 1.16 14.36
N ASP A 210 9.07 1.60 13.76
CA ASP A 210 9.98 2.56 14.38
C ASP A 210 9.31 3.90 14.67
N ASN A 211 8.46 4.38 13.76
CA ASN A 211 7.66 5.59 13.99
C ASN A 211 6.67 5.42 15.14
N ILE A 212 5.98 4.28 15.25
CA ILE A 212 5.06 4.00 16.37
C ILE A 212 5.82 3.95 17.69
N ILE A 213 6.94 3.23 17.73
CA ILE A 213 7.78 3.15 18.93
C ILE A 213 8.26 4.55 19.33
N SER A 214 8.73 5.36 18.37
CA SER A 214 9.17 6.72 18.61
C SER A 214 8.06 7.60 19.20
N ILE A 215 6.84 7.50 18.69
CA ILE A 215 5.66 8.21 19.22
C ILE A 215 5.38 7.78 20.65
N ILE A 216 5.35 6.47 20.94
CA ILE A 216 5.09 5.95 22.28
C ILE A 216 6.15 6.43 23.27
N VAL A 217 7.43 6.35 22.88
CA VAL A 217 8.55 6.79 23.73
C VAL A 217 8.51 8.30 23.95
N ALA A 218 8.27 9.10 22.91
CA ALA A 218 8.17 10.56 23.01
C ALA A 218 6.99 10.98 23.91
N THR A 219 5.82 10.36 23.74
CA THR A 219 4.64 10.60 24.59
C THR A 219 4.94 10.26 26.07
N ALA A 220 5.57 9.10 26.31
CA ALA A 220 5.93 8.67 27.67
C ALA A 220 6.96 9.61 28.32
N LEU A 221 8.01 9.99 27.61
CA LEU A 221 9.03 10.94 28.10
C LEU A 221 8.43 12.31 28.38
N CYS A 222 7.56 12.82 27.52
CA CYS A 222 6.88 14.09 27.73
C CYS A 222 5.96 14.03 28.98
N ALA A 223 5.22 12.95 29.17
CA ALA A 223 4.38 12.73 30.32
C ALA A 223 5.20 12.68 31.63
N ILE A 224 6.31 11.92 31.63
CA ILE A 224 7.23 11.83 32.77
C ILE A 224 7.83 13.21 33.11
N ALA A 225 8.28 13.95 32.07
CA ALA A 225 8.84 15.28 32.26
C ALA A 225 7.84 16.24 32.88
N LEU A 226 6.59 16.24 32.42
CA LEU A 226 5.52 17.06 32.99
C LEU A 226 5.23 16.67 34.47
N TYR A 227 5.19 15.38 34.75
CA TYR A 227 4.98 14.89 36.13
C TYR A 227 6.13 15.27 37.07
N VAL A 228 7.39 15.14 36.63
CA VAL A 228 8.58 15.53 37.39
C VAL A 228 8.58 17.05 37.67
N ILE A 229 8.28 17.86 36.64
CA ILE A 229 8.22 19.32 36.80
C ILE A 229 7.13 19.73 37.81
N ASP A 230 5.96 19.09 37.76
CA ASP A 230 4.88 19.37 38.71
C ASP A 230 5.25 18.93 40.16
N GLY A 231 5.96 17.80 40.32
CA GLY A 231 6.46 17.31 41.61
C GLY A 231 7.60 18.15 42.19
N MET A 232 8.45 18.78 41.37
CA MET A 232 9.51 19.69 41.83
C MET A 232 8.96 20.96 42.49
N ARG A 233 7.72 21.33 42.25
CA ARG A 233 7.03 22.44 42.89
C ARG A 233 7.00 22.30 44.39
N ASP A 234 6.78 21.11 44.93
CA ASP A 234 6.71 20.85 46.34
C ASP A 234 8.06 20.98 47.03
N LEU A 235 9.16 20.87 46.28
CA LEU A 235 10.54 21.02 46.76
C LEU A 235 10.99 22.49 46.81
N PHE A 236 10.33 23.40 46.05
CA PHE A 236 10.69 24.83 45.99
C PHE A 236 9.49 25.74 46.30
N PRO A 237 9.02 25.77 47.54
CA PRO A 237 7.84 26.56 47.93
C PRO A 237 8.01 28.06 47.78
N SER A 238 9.25 28.56 47.61
CA SER A 238 9.55 29.97 47.36
C SER A 238 9.15 30.45 45.96
N VAL A 239 8.95 29.51 45.00
CA VAL A 239 8.39 29.81 43.69
C VAL A 239 6.86 29.58 43.76
N ALA A 240 6.18 30.47 44.49
CA ALA A 240 4.74 30.39 44.75
C ALA A 240 3.91 30.67 43.48
N VAL A 241 3.86 29.71 42.58
CA VAL A 241 2.78 29.61 41.59
C VAL A 241 1.64 28.84 42.27
N SER A 242 0.58 29.50 42.62
CA SER A 242 -0.58 28.92 43.34
C SER A 242 -1.38 27.88 42.52
N THR A 243 -1.02 27.69 41.27
CA THR A 243 -1.66 26.77 40.34
C THR A 243 -0.67 25.71 39.84
N SER A 244 -1.12 24.46 39.66
CA SER A 244 -0.31 23.39 39.03
C SER A 244 0.29 23.92 37.73
N ILE A 245 1.57 23.67 37.52
CA ILE A 245 2.31 24.08 36.31
C ILE A 245 1.64 23.48 35.03
N MET A 246 1.07 22.30 35.15
CA MET A 246 0.32 21.64 34.09
C MET A 246 -0.92 22.43 33.64
N LYS A 247 -1.48 23.30 34.47
CA LYS A 247 -2.65 24.14 34.12
C LYS A 247 -2.26 25.48 33.50
N LEU A 248 -0.98 25.79 33.38
CA LEU A 248 -0.53 27.01 32.69
C LEU A 248 -0.90 26.95 31.22
N PRO A 249 -1.49 28.03 30.63
CA PRO A 249 -1.96 28.03 29.28
C PRO A 249 -0.85 27.75 28.26
N LEU A 250 0.38 28.16 28.53
CA LEU A 250 1.52 27.90 27.64
C LEU A 250 1.85 26.40 27.61
N ILE A 251 1.86 25.71 28.72
CA ILE A 251 2.17 24.27 28.80
C ILE A 251 1.06 23.46 28.16
N GLN A 252 -0.19 23.86 28.36
CA GLN A 252 -1.31 23.22 27.70
C GLN A 252 -1.29 23.39 26.19
N LEU A 253 -0.93 24.58 25.71
CA LEU A 253 -0.79 24.84 24.28
C LEU A 253 0.36 24.01 23.68
N THR A 254 1.52 23.94 24.33
CA THR A 254 2.65 23.12 23.87
C THR A 254 2.32 21.63 23.85
N SER A 255 1.68 21.11 24.88
CA SER A 255 1.20 19.72 24.92
C SER A 255 0.19 19.40 23.83
N PHE A 256 -0.74 20.33 23.58
CA PHE A 256 -1.71 20.19 22.49
C PHE A 256 -1.04 20.19 21.11
N VAL A 257 -0.12 21.10 20.84
CA VAL A 257 0.63 21.16 19.57
C VAL A 257 1.47 19.89 19.40
N PHE A 258 2.11 19.40 20.47
CA PHE A 258 2.86 18.16 20.45
C PHE A 258 1.98 16.96 20.07
N LEU A 259 0.82 16.78 20.69
CA LEU A 259 -0.11 15.69 20.37
C LEU A 259 -0.63 15.77 18.93
N LEU A 260 -0.92 16.98 18.42
CA LEU A 260 -1.29 17.16 17.01
C LEU A 260 -0.15 16.80 16.06
N TRP A 261 1.08 17.14 16.42
CA TRP A 261 2.26 16.76 15.66
C TRP A 261 2.44 15.25 15.61
N GLU A 262 2.30 14.55 16.74
CA GLU A 262 2.34 13.08 16.79
C GLU A 262 1.25 12.44 15.90
N LEU A 263 0.02 12.95 16.00
CA LEU A 263 -1.08 12.50 15.15
C LEU A 263 -0.79 12.71 13.66
N TRP A 264 -0.16 13.84 13.29
CA TRP A 264 0.25 14.11 11.93
C TRP A 264 1.35 13.15 11.45
N VAL A 265 2.37 12.88 12.28
CA VAL A 265 3.44 11.90 11.98
C VAL A 265 2.84 10.51 11.78
N LEU A 266 1.92 10.12 12.65
CA LEU A 266 1.20 8.84 12.54
C LEU A 266 0.42 8.77 11.21
N ALA A 267 -0.35 9.80 10.87
CA ALA A 267 -1.11 9.87 9.63
C ALA A 267 -0.21 9.80 8.38
N ARG A 268 0.94 10.48 8.42
CA ARG A 268 1.94 10.43 7.35
C ARG A 268 2.55 9.03 7.21
N SER A 269 2.87 8.38 8.34
CA SER A 269 3.42 7.02 8.37
C SER A 269 2.44 6.01 7.74
N PHE A 270 1.16 6.07 8.11
CA PHE A 270 0.13 5.21 7.50
C PHE A 270 -0.02 5.44 6.00
N ARG A 271 0.00 6.69 5.55
CA ARG A 271 -0.12 7.02 4.12
C ARG A 271 1.06 6.48 3.31
N SER A 272 2.28 6.53 3.86
CA SER A 272 3.47 6.03 3.16
C SER A 272 3.47 4.51 2.99
N MET A 273 2.68 3.79 3.78
CA MET A 273 2.54 2.33 3.70
C MET A 273 1.59 1.86 2.60
N SER A 274 0.65 2.70 2.13
CA SER A 274 -0.33 2.36 1.11
C SER A 274 0.19 2.69 -0.30
N SER A 275 1.28 2.08 -0.73
CA SER A 275 1.77 2.22 -2.10
C SER A 275 1.40 1.01 -2.94
N ASP A 276 1.14 1.23 -4.21
CA ASP A 276 0.88 0.18 -5.19
C ASP A 276 2.17 -0.63 -5.40
N TRP A 277 2.17 -1.88 -4.94
CA TRP A 277 3.34 -2.76 -4.97
C TRP A 277 3.63 -3.29 -6.36
N LEU A 278 2.58 -3.44 -7.18
CA LEU A 278 2.70 -3.99 -8.54
C LEU A 278 3.32 -3.00 -9.52
N GLN A 279 3.18 -1.68 -9.28
CA GLN A 279 3.66 -0.64 -10.19
C GLN A 279 4.89 0.12 -9.67
N SER A 280 5.11 0.16 -8.34
CA SER A 280 6.06 1.11 -7.72
C SER A 280 7.54 0.83 -7.97
N GLY A 281 7.91 -0.40 -8.34
CA GLY A 281 9.30 -0.76 -8.62
C GLY A 281 9.80 -0.19 -9.96
N GLU A 282 8.99 -0.36 -11.01
CA GLU A 282 9.39 0.00 -12.38
C GLU A 282 9.29 1.48 -12.68
N ILE A 283 8.29 2.19 -12.12
CA ILE A 283 8.15 3.63 -12.32
C ILE A 283 9.29 4.40 -11.64
N LYS A 284 9.69 3.99 -10.44
CA LYS A 284 10.80 4.64 -9.72
C LYS A 284 12.16 4.35 -10.36
N ASP A 285 12.34 3.14 -10.87
CA ASP A 285 13.56 2.78 -11.59
C ASP A 285 13.62 3.55 -12.93
N ALA A 286 12.51 3.78 -13.61
CA ALA A 286 12.43 4.60 -14.80
C ALA A 286 12.65 6.09 -14.50
N GLU A 287 12.06 6.64 -13.44
CA GLU A 287 12.32 8.02 -12.98
C GLU A 287 13.78 8.21 -12.53
N TYR A 288 14.35 7.22 -11.84
CA TYR A 288 15.76 7.25 -11.45
C TYR A 288 16.70 7.20 -12.65
N LEU A 289 16.44 6.34 -13.62
CA LEU A 289 17.19 6.24 -14.86
C LEU A 289 17.10 7.53 -15.69
N LEU A 290 15.91 8.14 -15.76
CA LEU A 290 15.69 9.43 -16.42
C LEU A 290 16.46 10.54 -15.70
N HIS A 291 16.45 10.56 -14.37
CA HIS A 291 17.18 11.55 -13.57
C HIS A 291 18.72 11.38 -13.70
N CYS A 292 19.20 10.14 -13.74
CA CYS A 292 20.60 9.84 -14.01
C CYS A 292 21.02 10.23 -15.45
N TYR A 293 20.11 10.13 -16.42
CA TYR A 293 20.37 10.50 -17.81
C TYR A 293 20.56 12.01 -18.00
N ASP A 294 19.76 12.83 -17.31
CA ASP A 294 19.89 14.30 -17.38
C ASP A 294 21.22 14.84 -16.85
N HIS A 295 21.96 14.05 -16.06
CA HIS A 295 23.19 14.47 -15.40
C HIS A 295 24.47 13.76 -15.87
N THR A 296 24.35 12.74 -16.73
CA THR A 296 25.50 11.96 -17.22
C THR A 296 25.53 11.88 -18.75
N ALA A 297 26.71 11.85 -19.33
CA ALA A 297 26.90 11.62 -20.77
C ALA A 297 26.20 10.34 -21.23
N PRO A 298 25.54 10.33 -22.40
CA PRO A 298 24.68 9.23 -22.82
C PRO A 298 25.46 7.92 -22.89
N TYR A 299 25.05 6.93 -22.09
CA TYR A 299 25.54 5.57 -22.23
C TYR A 299 24.95 4.95 -23.49
N PRO A 300 25.75 4.27 -24.33
CA PRO A 300 25.21 3.53 -25.47
C PRO A 300 24.25 2.45 -24.98
N GLY A 301 23.00 2.58 -25.34
CA GLY A 301 21.90 1.71 -24.91
C GLY A 301 20.75 2.41 -24.17
N VAL A 302 20.97 3.59 -23.61
CA VAL A 302 19.92 4.36 -22.94
C VAL A 302 18.92 4.95 -23.94
N GLU A 303 19.35 5.25 -25.18
CA GLU A 303 18.45 5.69 -26.27
C GLU A 303 17.37 4.65 -26.61
N SER A 304 17.71 3.37 -26.57
CA SER A 304 16.74 2.29 -26.82
C SER A 304 15.69 2.18 -25.67
N VAL A 305 16.11 2.39 -24.44
CA VAL A 305 15.23 2.43 -23.27
C VAL A 305 14.33 3.67 -23.31
N LEU A 306 14.88 4.82 -23.66
CA LEU A 306 14.12 6.07 -23.85
C LEU A 306 13.11 5.99 -24.99
N GLN A 307 13.48 5.37 -26.10
CA GLN A 307 12.55 5.10 -27.21
C GLN A 307 11.43 4.15 -26.80
N ALA A 308 11.75 3.09 -26.04
CA ALA A 308 10.74 2.16 -25.52
C ALA A 308 9.79 2.84 -24.51
N LEU A 309 10.31 3.73 -23.65
CA LEU A 309 9.50 4.52 -22.73
C LEU A 309 8.62 5.54 -23.46
N LYS A 310 9.13 6.22 -24.49
CA LYS A 310 8.34 7.11 -25.36
C LYS A 310 7.22 6.36 -26.10
N GLN A 311 7.51 5.19 -26.63
CA GLN A 311 6.50 4.37 -27.32
C GLN A 311 5.40 3.88 -26.37
N ARG A 312 5.70 3.73 -25.08
CA ARG A 312 4.74 3.36 -24.04
C ARG A 312 3.96 4.56 -23.44
N GLY A 313 4.09 5.76 -24.02
CA GLY A 313 3.31 6.94 -23.64
C GLY A 313 3.80 7.68 -22.38
N TYR A 314 4.99 7.40 -21.87
CA TYR A 314 5.60 8.22 -20.84
C TYR A 314 6.04 9.55 -21.43
N ALA A 315 5.41 10.64 -20.99
CA ALA A 315 5.86 11.98 -21.33
C ALA A 315 7.22 12.22 -20.64
N LEU A 316 8.27 12.25 -21.43
CA LEU A 316 9.58 12.72 -21.00
C LEU A 316 9.49 14.25 -20.93
N ALA A 317 9.50 14.81 -19.71
CA ALA A 317 9.60 16.26 -19.51
C ALA A 317 11.01 16.75 -19.81
#